data_e4f4dfbf2631abcdb35d3f50839d58ee
#
_entry.id   e4f4dfbf2631abcdb35d3f50839d58ee
#
_cell.length_a   1.000
_cell.length_b   1.000
_cell.length_c   1.000
_cell.angle_alpha   90.00
_cell.angle_beta   90.00
_cell.angle_gamma   90.00
#
_symmetry.space_group_name_H-M   'P 1'
#
loop_
_entity.id
_entity.type
_entity.pdbx_description
1 polymer ?
#
loop_
_entity_poly.entity_id
_entity_poly.type
_entity_poly.pdbx_seq_one_letter_code
_entity_poly.pdbx_strand_id
1 'polypeptide(L)'
;MLSLWRPAARSAASQCTRRTLSTTPSRRLFSDKEHNDALNVFAAPPPTGQSSSPSTPTTARVDGGITTEALAAKSSHAVFEVPPDRDPLLHYMTNLIMKHGQYSRASKIVSEMLLHIHTLTRSPPMPIVREAIFKVSPAVRVSTMKMGARVVVTPVSLSERQRTGQGIRWLLEASNNKPGTALQERLAKEIVAVVKGESGALEKKLQMHRSAMVARGSLKTR
;
A
#
# COMPACT_ATOMS: atom_id res chain seq x y z
N MET A 1 -18.87 1.83 -70.21
CA MET A 1 -18.17 0.53 -70.09
C MET A 1 -17.89 0.31 -68.60
N LEU A 2 -18.73 -0.52 -67.99
CA LEU A 2 -18.72 -0.86 -66.56
C LEU A 2 -17.90 -2.15 -66.39
N SER A 3 -16.81 -2.14 -65.65
CA SER A 3 -16.12 -3.35 -65.22
C SER A 3 -16.27 -3.55 -63.73
N LEU A 4 -17.11 -4.53 -63.38
CA LEU A 4 -17.37 -5.10 -62.10
C LEU A 4 -16.14 -5.85 -61.56
N TRP A 5 -15.58 -5.41 -60.44
CA TRP A 5 -14.57 -6.16 -59.73
C TRP A 5 -15.21 -6.81 -58.46
N ARG A 6 -15.28 -8.14 -58.50
CA ARG A 6 -15.72 -8.99 -57.37
C ARG A 6 -14.49 -9.46 -56.60
N PRO A 7 -14.37 -9.30 -55.28
CA PRO A 7 -13.37 -10.05 -54.53
C PRO A 7 -13.94 -11.42 -54.08
N ALA A 8 -13.14 -12.46 -54.31
CA ALA A 8 -13.41 -13.82 -53.93
C ALA A 8 -13.26 -14.02 -52.42
N ALA A 9 -14.30 -14.55 -51.80
CA ALA A 9 -14.27 -15.01 -50.42
C ALA A 9 -13.45 -16.32 -50.31
N ARG A 10 -12.34 -16.29 -49.60
CA ARG A 10 -11.63 -17.49 -49.16
C ARG A 10 -12.13 -17.87 -47.78
N SER A 11 -12.88 -18.97 -47.70
CA SER A 11 -13.22 -19.67 -46.46
C SER A 11 -11.97 -20.41 -45.94
N ALA A 12 -11.40 -19.94 -44.83
CA ALA A 12 -10.42 -20.69 -44.08
C ALA A 12 -11.15 -21.46 -42.99
N ALA A 13 -11.36 -22.74 -43.20
CA ALA A 13 -11.79 -23.66 -42.14
C ALA A 13 -10.63 -23.86 -41.18
N SER A 14 -10.73 -23.30 -39.96
CA SER A 14 -9.81 -23.55 -38.85
C SER A 14 -10.13 -24.93 -38.25
N GLN A 15 -9.24 -25.89 -38.48
CA GLN A 15 -9.25 -27.17 -37.79
C GLN A 15 -8.94 -26.96 -36.30
N CYS A 16 -9.94 -27.19 -35.49
CA CYS A 16 -9.82 -27.25 -34.03
C CYS A 16 -9.15 -28.57 -33.63
N THR A 17 -7.85 -28.58 -33.48
CA THR A 17 -7.11 -29.69 -32.86
C THR A 17 -7.39 -29.72 -31.36
N ARG A 18 -8.20 -30.69 -30.95
CA ARG A 18 -8.40 -31.05 -29.54
C ARG A 18 -7.09 -31.56 -28.97
N ARG A 19 -6.41 -30.74 -28.15
CA ARG A 19 -5.32 -31.19 -27.28
C ARG A 19 -5.96 -31.90 -26.09
N THR A 20 -5.77 -33.19 -26.03
CA THR A 20 -6.03 -34.04 -24.88
C THR A 20 -5.01 -33.66 -23.78
N LEU A 21 -5.49 -33.06 -22.71
CA LEU A 21 -4.73 -32.87 -21.48
C LEU A 21 -4.79 -34.17 -20.68
N SER A 22 -3.81 -35.00 -20.80
CA SER A 22 -3.51 -36.04 -19.84
C SER A 22 -2.18 -35.67 -19.17
N THR A 23 -2.21 -35.28 -17.94
CA THR A 23 -1.18 -35.59 -16.94
C THR A 23 -1.60 -34.95 -15.62
N THR A 24 -2.23 -35.72 -14.77
CA THR A 24 -2.32 -35.47 -13.34
C THR A 24 -0.93 -35.62 -12.73
N PRO A 25 -0.38 -34.61 -12.03
CA PRO A 25 0.83 -34.84 -11.24
C PRO A 25 0.46 -35.74 -10.06
N SER A 26 1.09 -36.90 -10.00
CA SER A 26 1.11 -37.83 -8.88
C SER A 26 1.40 -37.05 -7.59
N ARG A 27 0.41 -37.01 -6.69
CA ARG A 27 0.55 -36.56 -5.32
C ARG A 27 1.52 -37.51 -4.64
N ARG A 28 2.79 -37.14 -4.45
CA ARG A 28 3.70 -37.89 -3.60
C ARG A 28 3.16 -37.82 -2.18
N LEU A 29 2.67 -38.94 -1.71
CA LEU A 29 2.35 -39.15 -0.31
C LEU A 29 3.67 -39.02 0.46
N PHE A 30 3.75 -38.02 1.31
CA PHE A 30 4.80 -37.88 2.29
C PHE A 30 4.79 -39.13 3.16
N SER A 31 5.93 -39.79 3.34
CA SER A 31 6.01 -41.01 4.13
C SER A 31 5.82 -40.67 5.60
N ASP A 32 5.04 -41.51 6.30
CA ASP A 32 4.69 -41.34 7.72
C ASP A 32 5.91 -41.27 8.67
N LYS A 33 7.09 -41.62 8.20
CA LYS A 33 8.38 -41.51 8.93
C LYS A 33 8.81 -40.03 9.10
N GLU A 34 8.70 -39.22 8.06
CA GLU A 34 9.12 -37.80 8.13
C GLU A 34 8.19 -36.98 9.02
N HIS A 35 6.93 -37.40 9.21
CA HIS A 35 5.99 -36.72 10.09
C HIS A 35 6.31 -36.97 11.58
N ASN A 36 6.82 -38.15 11.93
CA ASN A 36 7.17 -38.49 13.31
C ASN A 36 8.46 -37.85 13.78
N ASP A 37 9.41 -37.60 12.88
CA ASP A 37 10.66 -36.91 13.23
C ASP A 37 10.47 -35.42 13.53
N ALA A 38 9.47 -34.77 12.92
CA ALA A 38 9.13 -33.39 13.20
C ALA A 38 8.47 -33.18 14.57
N LEU A 39 7.85 -34.21 15.14
CA LEU A 39 7.20 -34.12 16.45
C LEU A 39 8.17 -34.37 17.63
N ASN A 40 9.31 -35.01 17.38
CA ASN A 40 10.32 -35.31 18.41
C ASN A 40 11.24 -34.14 18.77
N VAL A 41 11.22 -33.06 18.01
CA VAL A 41 12.04 -31.85 18.28
C VAL A 41 11.52 -31.06 19.48
N PHE A 42 10.26 -31.26 19.88
CA PHE A 42 9.66 -30.56 21.02
C PHE A 42 9.71 -31.35 22.35
N ALA A 43 10.32 -32.51 22.38
CA ALA A 43 10.42 -33.36 23.59
C ALA A 43 11.81 -33.29 24.23
N ALA A 44 12.40 -32.11 24.37
CA ALA A 44 13.60 -31.93 25.19
C ALA A 44 13.16 -31.62 26.64
N PRO A 45 13.60 -32.40 27.66
CA PRO A 45 13.30 -32.10 29.05
C PRO A 45 14.05 -30.83 29.49
N PRO A 46 13.47 -30.01 30.39
CA PRO A 46 14.14 -28.82 30.88
C PRO A 46 15.37 -29.20 31.75
N PRO A 47 16.43 -28.41 31.70
CA PRO A 47 17.61 -28.65 32.52
C PRO A 47 17.26 -28.42 34.00
N THR A 48 17.41 -29.48 34.82
CA THR A 48 17.40 -29.42 36.25
C THR A 48 18.64 -28.69 36.75
N GLY A 49 18.47 -27.52 37.35
CA GLY A 49 19.55 -26.71 37.93
C GLY A 49 19.11 -26.09 39.25
N GLN A 50 19.44 -26.80 40.29
CA GLN A 50 19.87 -26.36 41.64
C GLN A 50 19.06 -25.35 42.45
N SER A 51 18.54 -25.92 43.53
CA SER A 51 18.09 -25.30 44.74
C SER A 51 19.15 -24.42 45.42
N SER A 52 18.77 -23.21 45.77
CA SER A 52 19.35 -22.50 46.90
C SER A 52 18.24 -21.67 47.58
N SER A 53 17.84 -22.15 48.73
CA SER A 53 17.06 -21.38 49.69
C SER A 53 17.94 -20.31 50.35
N PRO A 54 17.44 -19.13 50.63
CA PRO A 54 17.67 -18.59 51.93
C PRO A 54 16.49 -17.85 52.56
N SER A 55 16.39 -18.12 53.86
CA SER A 55 16.10 -17.21 54.96
C SER A 55 15.00 -16.14 54.82
N THR A 56 13.97 -16.37 55.54
CA THR A 56 13.04 -15.38 56.09
C THR A 56 13.74 -14.25 56.83
N PRO A 57 13.21 -13.02 56.72
CA PRO A 57 13.15 -12.16 57.87
C PRO A 57 11.73 -11.64 58.15
N THR A 58 11.31 -11.95 59.35
CA THR A 58 10.69 -11.07 60.35
C THR A 58 9.63 -10.07 59.90
N THR A 59 8.43 -10.36 60.35
CA THR A 59 7.28 -9.47 60.55
C THR A 59 7.65 -8.08 61.05
N ALA A 60 7.35 -7.06 60.29
CA ALA A 60 7.05 -5.73 60.77
C ALA A 60 5.66 -5.31 60.27
N ARG A 61 4.75 -5.28 61.23
CA ARG A 61 3.42 -4.70 61.09
C ARG A 61 3.58 -3.20 60.95
N VAL A 62 3.12 -2.64 59.85
CA VAL A 62 2.91 -1.20 59.72
C VAL A 62 1.52 -0.99 59.17
N ASP A 63 0.67 -0.42 60.01
CA ASP A 63 -0.62 0.15 59.68
C ASP A 63 -0.36 1.30 58.67
N GLY A 64 -0.90 1.21 57.48
CA GLY A 64 -0.75 2.26 56.49
C GLY A 64 -1.83 2.13 55.44
N GLY A 65 -2.73 3.09 55.44
CA GLY A 65 -3.88 3.19 54.55
C GLY A 65 -3.58 2.87 53.12
N ILE A 66 -4.46 2.12 52.50
CA ILE A 66 -4.43 1.80 51.06
C ILE A 66 -4.68 3.10 50.31
N THR A 67 -3.60 3.73 49.84
CA THR A 67 -3.70 4.87 48.93
C THR A 67 -4.20 4.36 47.59
N THR A 68 -5.29 4.92 47.10
CA THR A 68 -5.92 4.64 45.82
C THR A 68 -5.00 4.81 44.64
N GLU A 69 -3.86 5.48 44.80
CA GLU A 69 -2.82 5.63 43.80
C GLU A 69 -2.07 4.34 43.44
N ALA A 70 -1.93 3.42 44.42
CA ALA A 70 -1.27 2.13 44.17
C ALA A 70 -2.11 1.15 43.31
N LEU A 71 -3.41 1.37 43.21
CA LEU A 71 -4.31 0.59 42.35
C LEU A 71 -4.33 1.12 40.90
N ALA A 72 -4.05 2.41 40.71
CA ALA A 72 -3.98 3.03 39.38
C ALA A 72 -2.71 2.63 38.60
N ALA A 73 -1.63 2.28 39.33
CA ALA A 73 -0.36 1.89 38.71
C ALA A 73 -0.32 0.45 38.15
N LYS A 74 -1.31 -0.38 38.46
CA LYS A 74 -1.34 -1.82 38.06
C LYS A 74 -2.21 -2.11 36.82
N SER A 75 -2.87 -1.15 36.24
CA SER A 75 -3.72 -1.36 35.07
C SER A 75 -3.16 -0.76 33.77
N SER A 76 -1.86 -0.44 33.69
CA SER A 76 -1.21 -0.30 32.43
C SER A 76 -1.05 -1.70 31.82
N HIS A 77 -2.15 -2.29 31.39
CA HIS A 77 -2.08 -3.31 30.35
C HIS A 77 -1.32 -2.65 29.21
N ALA A 78 -0.05 -3.02 29.05
CA ALA A 78 0.67 -2.69 27.84
C ALA A 78 -0.21 -3.20 26.71
N VAL A 79 -0.91 -2.26 26.06
CA VAL A 79 -1.67 -2.58 24.86
C VAL A 79 -0.63 -3.13 23.91
N PHE A 80 -0.62 -4.45 23.77
CA PHE A 80 0.28 -5.12 22.82
C PHE A 80 -0.20 -4.72 21.43
N GLU A 81 0.37 -3.64 20.93
CA GLU A 81 0.10 -3.15 19.59
C GLU A 81 0.82 -4.09 18.62
N VAL A 82 0.04 -4.98 18.01
CA VAL A 82 0.55 -5.87 16.97
C VAL A 82 0.99 -4.98 15.79
N PRO A 83 2.29 -4.94 15.45
CA PRO A 83 2.76 -4.12 14.34
C PRO A 83 2.07 -4.59 13.05
N PRO A 84 1.60 -3.67 12.20
CA PRO A 84 0.98 -4.04 10.93
C PRO A 84 2.00 -4.77 10.05
N ASP A 85 1.64 -5.93 9.50
CA ASP A 85 2.48 -6.74 8.61
C ASP A 85 3.00 -5.97 7.39
N ARG A 86 2.32 -4.87 7.04
CA ARG A 86 2.62 -4.04 5.88
C ARG A 86 2.46 -2.57 6.20
N ASP A 87 3.31 -1.75 5.59
CA ASP A 87 3.16 -0.30 5.67
C ASP A 87 1.78 0.16 5.19
N PRO A 88 1.03 0.94 6.00
CA PRO A 88 -0.32 1.39 5.66
C PRO A 88 -0.35 2.22 4.36
N LEU A 89 0.73 2.93 4.04
CA LEU A 89 0.87 3.69 2.82
C LEU A 89 0.93 2.78 1.59
N LEU A 90 1.73 1.70 1.65
CA LEU A 90 1.84 0.72 0.56
C LEU A 90 0.53 -0.04 0.37
N HIS A 91 -0.13 -0.42 1.46
CA HIS A 91 -1.45 -1.05 1.39
C HIS A 91 -2.47 -0.13 0.72
N TYR A 92 -2.50 1.15 1.08
CA TYR A 92 -3.37 2.14 0.45
C TYR A 92 -3.05 2.33 -1.04
N MET A 93 -1.78 2.39 -1.40
CA MET A 93 -1.32 2.47 -2.79
C MET A 93 -1.73 1.22 -3.59
N THR A 94 -1.58 0.03 -3.02
CA THR A 94 -2.02 -1.25 -3.62
C THR A 94 -3.51 -1.23 -3.93
N ASN A 95 -4.33 -0.74 -3.00
CA ASN A 95 -5.78 -0.61 -3.18
C ASN A 95 -6.16 0.36 -4.29
N LEU A 96 -5.39 1.44 -4.50
CA LEU A 96 -5.64 2.40 -5.58
C LEU A 96 -5.18 1.89 -6.97
N ILE A 97 -4.16 1.02 -7.01
CA ILE A 97 -3.69 0.37 -8.24
C ILE A 97 -4.57 -0.81 -8.62
N MET A 98 -5.17 -1.45 -7.63
CA MET A 98 -5.97 -2.65 -7.81
C MET A 98 -7.15 -2.41 -8.76
N LYS A 99 -7.33 -3.35 -9.71
CA LYS A 99 -8.48 -3.41 -10.62
C LYS A 99 -9.19 -4.76 -10.44
N HIS A 100 -10.52 -4.75 -10.50
CA HIS A 100 -11.36 -5.96 -10.43
C HIS A 100 -11.09 -6.86 -9.21
N GLY A 101 -10.67 -6.29 -8.06
CA GLY A 101 -10.40 -7.05 -6.85
C GLY A 101 -9.11 -7.89 -6.86
N GLN A 102 -8.27 -7.79 -7.88
CA GLN A 102 -7.03 -8.58 -8.01
C GLN A 102 -5.90 -8.01 -7.13
N TYR A 103 -6.03 -8.22 -5.82
CA TYR A 103 -5.08 -7.69 -4.84
C TYR A 103 -3.66 -8.27 -5.01
N SER A 104 -3.51 -9.58 -5.22
CA SER A 104 -2.21 -10.23 -5.39
C SER A 104 -1.41 -9.64 -6.56
N ARG A 105 -2.09 -9.36 -7.68
CA ARG A 105 -1.47 -8.72 -8.84
C ARG A 105 -1.03 -7.29 -8.53
N ALA A 106 -1.88 -6.51 -7.85
CA ALA A 106 -1.54 -5.14 -7.46
C ALA A 106 -0.38 -5.10 -6.45
N SER A 107 -0.38 -6.01 -5.46
CA SER A 107 0.71 -6.14 -4.50
C SER A 107 2.04 -6.48 -5.18
N LYS A 108 2.03 -7.38 -6.17
CA LYS A 108 3.21 -7.72 -6.97
C LYS A 108 3.76 -6.50 -7.72
N ILE A 109 2.89 -5.70 -8.35
CA ILE A 109 3.28 -4.46 -9.05
C ILE A 109 3.97 -3.48 -8.08
N VAL A 110 3.44 -3.32 -6.86
CA VAL A 110 4.05 -2.43 -5.86
C VAL A 110 5.40 -2.95 -5.38
N SER A 111 5.53 -4.26 -5.16
CA SER A 111 6.83 -4.87 -4.76
C SER A 111 7.89 -4.69 -5.85
N GLU A 112 7.54 -4.95 -7.12
CA GLU A 112 8.44 -4.76 -8.26
C GLU A 112 8.80 -3.28 -8.45
N MET A 113 7.87 -2.36 -8.24
CA MET A 113 8.14 -0.92 -8.26
C MET A 113 9.20 -0.53 -7.22
N LEU A 114 9.10 -1.04 -5.98
CA LEU A 114 10.10 -0.78 -4.94
C LEU A 114 11.48 -1.31 -5.32
N LEU A 115 11.55 -2.50 -5.93
CA LEU A 115 12.80 -3.04 -6.44
C LEU A 115 13.39 -2.15 -7.55
N HIS A 116 12.58 -1.68 -8.48
CA HIS A 116 13.03 -0.73 -9.51
C HIS A 116 13.53 0.59 -8.93
N ILE A 117 12.88 1.14 -7.90
CA ILE A 117 13.38 2.34 -7.21
C ILE A 117 14.75 2.06 -6.58
N HIS A 118 14.89 0.91 -5.90
CA HIS A 118 16.17 0.53 -5.30
C HIS A 118 17.29 0.38 -6.34
N THR A 119 17.00 -0.25 -7.48
CA THR A 119 17.99 -0.40 -8.57
C THR A 119 18.40 0.94 -9.19
N LEU A 120 17.46 1.90 -9.30
CA LEU A 120 17.73 3.22 -9.88
C LEU A 120 18.47 4.16 -8.91
N THR A 121 18.17 4.08 -7.61
CA THR A 121 18.68 5.04 -6.61
C THR A 121 19.76 4.45 -5.70
N ARG A 122 19.88 3.12 -5.62
CA ARG A 122 20.75 2.36 -4.71
C ARG A 122 20.58 2.74 -3.24
N SER A 123 19.40 3.23 -2.87
CA SER A 123 19.03 3.66 -1.53
C SER A 123 17.71 2.99 -1.10
N PRO A 124 17.38 3.01 0.19
CA PRO A 124 16.14 2.40 0.67
C PRO A 124 14.93 3.04 0.00
N PRO A 125 14.02 2.24 -0.61
CA PRO A 125 12.94 2.77 -1.43
C PRO A 125 11.81 3.43 -0.64
N MET A 126 11.56 3.00 0.61
CA MET A 126 10.44 3.49 1.42
C MET A 126 10.46 5.00 1.71
N PRO A 127 11.57 5.60 2.18
CA PRO A 127 11.63 7.03 2.41
C PRO A 127 11.43 7.84 1.12
N ILE A 128 11.95 7.36 -0.01
CA ILE A 128 11.80 8.00 -1.33
C ILE A 128 10.32 8.04 -1.74
N VAL A 129 9.60 6.93 -1.58
CA VAL A 129 8.16 6.86 -1.90
C VAL A 129 7.35 7.78 -1.00
N ARG A 130 7.64 7.81 0.31
CA ARG A 130 6.97 8.71 1.26
C ARG A 130 7.20 10.16 0.91
N GLU A 131 8.42 10.55 0.62
CA GLU A 131 8.79 11.91 0.21
C GLU A 131 8.09 12.30 -1.11
N ALA A 132 8.11 11.43 -2.10
CA ALA A 132 7.44 11.68 -3.39
C ALA A 132 5.94 11.91 -3.23
N ILE A 133 5.25 11.06 -2.47
CA ILE A 133 3.82 11.19 -2.21
C ILE A 133 3.54 12.50 -1.44
N PHE A 134 4.35 12.84 -0.45
CA PHE A 134 4.21 14.08 0.29
C PHE A 134 4.42 15.32 -0.59
N LYS A 135 5.42 15.31 -1.47
CA LYS A 135 5.67 16.41 -2.42
C LYS A 135 4.51 16.61 -3.38
N VAL A 136 3.88 15.55 -3.88
CA VAL A 136 2.77 15.62 -4.84
C VAL A 136 1.43 15.92 -4.17
N SER A 137 1.22 15.51 -2.91
CA SER A 137 -0.09 15.65 -2.26
C SER A 137 -0.51 17.12 -2.12
N PRO A 138 -1.74 17.50 -2.59
CA PRO A 138 -2.27 18.85 -2.42
C PRO A 138 -2.83 19.03 -1.01
N ALA A 139 -2.73 20.23 -0.46
CA ALA A 139 -3.36 20.59 0.81
C ALA A 139 -4.85 20.94 0.65
N VAL A 140 -5.20 21.46 -0.52
CA VAL A 140 -6.53 22.03 -0.81
C VAL A 140 -7.06 21.46 -2.11
N ARG A 141 -8.37 21.27 -2.17
CA ARG A 141 -9.12 20.90 -3.37
C ARG A 141 -10.15 21.99 -3.68
N VAL A 142 -10.37 22.23 -4.95
CA VAL A 142 -11.42 23.14 -5.41
C VAL A 142 -12.72 22.35 -5.62
N SER A 143 -13.79 22.78 -4.99
CA SER A 143 -15.14 22.24 -5.14
C SER A 143 -16.03 23.26 -5.85
N THR A 144 -16.77 22.81 -6.86
CA THR A 144 -17.74 23.61 -7.58
C THR A 144 -19.14 23.30 -7.08
N MET A 145 -19.86 24.33 -6.62
CA MET A 145 -21.25 24.25 -6.22
C MET A 145 -22.12 25.09 -7.16
N LYS A 146 -23.19 24.50 -7.67
CA LYS A 146 -24.18 25.20 -8.47
C LYS A 146 -25.24 25.81 -7.52
N MET A 147 -25.40 27.12 -7.56
CA MET A 147 -26.43 27.84 -6.83
C MET A 147 -27.34 28.53 -7.83
N GLY A 148 -28.42 27.86 -8.27
CA GLY A 148 -29.27 28.29 -9.35
C GLY A 148 -28.51 28.44 -10.67
N ALA A 149 -28.57 29.60 -11.29
CA ALA A 149 -27.84 29.91 -12.53
C ALA A 149 -26.36 30.25 -12.33
N ARG A 150 -25.88 30.39 -11.08
CA ARG A 150 -24.52 30.78 -10.75
C ARG A 150 -23.72 29.56 -10.28
N VAL A 151 -22.51 29.43 -10.81
CA VAL A 151 -21.53 28.42 -10.35
C VAL A 151 -20.55 29.09 -9.38
N VAL A 152 -20.52 28.62 -8.15
CA VAL A 152 -19.60 29.12 -7.10
C VAL A 152 -18.51 28.09 -6.90
N VAL A 153 -17.27 28.54 -6.98
CA VAL A 153 -16.07 27.72 -6.81
C VAL A 153 -15.50 27.99 -5.42
N THR A 154 -15.46 26.98 -4.56
CA THR A 154 -14.97 27.13 -3.17
C THR A 154 -13.79 26.21 -2.92
N PRO A 155 -12.68 26.68 -2.30
CA PRO A 155 -11.60 25.85 -1.85
C PRO A 155 -12.00 25.10 -0.57
N VAL A 156 -11.68 23.81 -0.50
CA VAL A 156 -11.94 22.92 0.64
C VAL A 156 -10.63 22.27 1.06
N SER A 157 -10.36 22.24 2.37
CA SER A 157 -9.22 21.53 2.93
C SER A 157 -9.41 20.02 2.80
N LEU A 158 -8.33 19.31 2.52
CA LEU A 158 -8.31 17.85 2.40
C LEU A 158 -7.78 17.23 3.68
N SER A 159 -8.40 16.13 4.13
CA SER A 159 -7.84 15.27 5.17
C SER A 159 -6.58 14.54 4.65
N GLU A 160 -5.75 14.03 5.55
CA GLU A 160 -4.49 13.36 5.19
C GLU A 160 -4.70 12.20 4.22
N ARG A 161 -5.68 11.35 4.48
CA ARG A 161 -6.04 10.23 3.59
C ARG A 161 -6.48 10.69 2.20
N GLN A 162 -7.21 11.79 2.13
CA GLN A 162 -7.64 12.35 0.84
C GLN A 162 -6.48 12.98 0.07
N ARG A 163 -5.57 13.67 0.78
CA ARG A 163 -4.35 14.25 0.21
C ARG A 163 -3.45 13.19 -0.41
N THR A 164 -3.14 12.14 0.36
CA THR A 164 -2.31 11.01 -0.10
C THR A 164 -2.96 10.29 -1.27
N GLY A 165 -4.28 10.04 -1.20
CA GLY A 165 -5.02 9.40 -2.30
C GLY A 165 -5.02 10.21 -3.59
N GLN A 166 -5.14 11.54 -3.49
CA GLN A 166 -5.07 12.43 -4.65
C GLN A 166 -3.64 12.46 -5.23
N GLY A 167 -2.63 12.50 -4.37
CA GLY A 167 -1.23 12.44 -4.77
C GLY A 167 -0.89 11.16 -5.54
N ILE A 168 -1.30 10.00 -5.01
CA ILE A 168 -1.07 8.70 -5.68
C ILE A 168 -1.79 8.65 -7.04
N ARG A 169 -3.01 9.15 -7.17
CA ARG A 169 -3.72 9.19 -8.46
C ARG A 169 -2.97 10.03 -9.49
N TRP A 170 -2.47 11.20 -9.09
CA TRP A 170 -1.68 12.05 -9.99
C TRP A 170 -0.35 11.41 -10.40
N LEU A 171 0.30 10.67 -9.48
CA LEU A 171 1.47 9.86 -9.81
C LEU A 171 1.15 8.78 -10.85
N LEU A 172 0.03 8.07 -10.68
CA LEU A 172 -0.42 7.05 -11.63
C LEU A 172 -0.72 7.65 -13.01
N GLU A 173 -1.39 8.80 -13.06
CA GLU A 173 -1.66 9.50 -14.31
C GLU A 173 -0.37 9.99 -14.98
N ALA A 174 0.55 10.59 -14.22
CA ALA A 174 1.82 11.08 -14.75
C ALA A 174 2.74 9.95 -15.21
N SER A 175 2.67 8.77 -14.57
CA SER A 175 3.44 7.59 -14.97
C SER A 175 3.11 7.12 -16.39
N ASN A 176 1.91 7.41 -16.92
CA ASN A 176 1.53 7.03 -18.28
C ASN A 176 2.34 7.76 -19.34
N ASN A 177 2.91 8.91 -19.01
CA ASN A 177 3.75 9.70 -19.92
C ASN A 177 5.22 9.24 -19.92
N LYS A 178 5.60 8.32 -19.02
CA LYS A 178 6.99 7.81 -18.97
C LYS A 178 7.19 6.62 -19.88
N PRO A 179 8.39 6.47 -20.48
CA PRO A 179 8.71 5.33 -21.30
C PRO A 179 8.86 4.05 -20.47
N GLY A 180 8.26 2.97 -20.95
CA GLY A 180 8.30 1.65 -20.33
C GLY A 180 7.04 0.84 -20.66
N THR A 181 7.16 -0.47 -20.81
CA THR A 181 6.04 -1.36 -21.09
C THR A 181 5.26 -1.70 -19.81
N ALA A 182 5.97 -1.93 -18.72
CA ALA A 182 5.40 -2.33 -17.45
C ALA A 182 5.05 -1.11 -16.58
N LEU A 183 3.91 -1.19 -15.87
CA LEU A 183 3.46 -0.11 -14.98
C LEU A 183 4.44 0.15 -13.83
N GLN A 184 5.01 -0.91 -13.25
CA GLN A 184 5.96 -0.82 -12.14
C GLN A 184 7.20 -0.02 -12.51
N GLU A 185 7.74 -0.23 -13.72
CA GLU A 185 8.91 0.49 -14.21
C GLU A 185 8.61 1.99 -14.42
N ARG A 186 7.49 2.30 -15.11
CA ARG A 186 7.07 3.68 -15.35
C ARG A 186 6.81 4.44 -14.08
N LEU A 187 6.15 3.78 -13.11
CA LEU A 187 5.84 4.38 -11.81
C LEU A 187 7.11 4.63 -10.99
N ALA A 188 8.08 3.72 -11.02
CA ALA A 188 9.37 3.91 -10.36
C ALA A 188 10.13 5.12 -10.94
N LYS A 189 10.19 5.24 -12.27
CA LYS A 189 10.79 6.39 -12.95
C LYS A 189 10.10 7.71 -12.57
N GLU A 190 8.77 7.69 -12.50
CA GLU A 190 7.99 8.88 -12.11
C GLU A 190 8.24 9.29 -10.66
N ILE A 191 8.30 8.34 -9.71
CA ILE A 191 8.62 8.63 -8.32
C ILE A 191 9.99 9.27 -8.18
N VAL A 192 11.00 8.77 -8.89
CA VAL A 192 12.35 9.36 -8.91
C VAL A 192 12.31 10.77 -9.50
N ALA A 193 11.57 10.99 -10.60
CA ALA A 193 11.40 12.31 -11.23
C ALA A 193 10.71 13.32 -10.28
N VAL A 194 9.74 12.88 -9.49
CA VAL A 194 9.08 13.71 -8.47
C VAL A 194 10.05 14.16 -7.39
N VAL A 195 10.92 13.27 -6.91
CA VAL A 195 11.93 13.61 -5.90
C VAL A 195 12.91 14.64 -6.44
N LYS A 196 13.29 14.50 -7.73
CA LYS A 196 14.13 15.49 -8.44
C LYS A 196 13.40 16.80 -8.74
N GLY A 197 12.08 16.84 -8.71
CA GLY A 197 11.27 18.01 -9.04
C GLY A 197 10.81 18.11 -10.50
N GLU A 198 11.09 17.12 -11.34
CA GLU A 198 10.82 17.09 -12.79
C GLU A 198 9.59 16.23 -13.13
N SER A 199 8.43 16.58 -12.60
CA SER A 199 7.23 15.76 -12.77
C SER A 199 5.99 16.58 -13.10
N GLY A 200 5.20 16.12 -14.07
CA GLY A 200 3.89 16.68 -14.38
C GLY A 200 2.87 16.57 -13.24
N ALA A 201 3.10 15.67 -12.28
CA ALA A 201 2.25 15.59 -11.09
C ALA A 201 2.42 16.82 -10.17
N LEU A 202 3.63 17.39 -10.11
CA LEU A 202 3.90 18.64 -9.38
C LEU A 202 3.19 19.84 -10.02
N GLU A 203 3.15 19.88 -11.35
CA GLU A 203 2.43 20.93 -12.08
C GLU A 203 0.93 20.90 -11.78
N LYS A 204 0.32 19.70 -11.74
CA LYS A 204 -1.09 19.54 -11.33
C LYS A 204 -1.35 20.05 -9.92
N LYS A 205 -0.43 19.80 -8.97
CA LYS A 205 -0.51 20.37 -7.63
C LYS A 205 -0.48 21.89 -7.66
N LEU A 206 0.47 22.47 -8.38
CA LEU A 206 0.59 23.92 -8.50
C LEU A 206 -0.65 24.53 -9.14
N GLN A 207 -1.19 23.94 -10.19
CA GLN A 207 -2.41 24.38 -10.86
C GLN A 207 -3.60 24.35 -9.90
N MET A 208 -3.75 23.27 -9.11
CA MET A 208 -4.81 23.13 -8.12
C MET A 208 -4.70 24.21 -7.03
N HIS A 209 -3.49 24.48 -6.54
CA HIS A 209 -3.26 25.53 -5.54
C HIS A 209 -3.50 26.94 -6.12
N ARG A 210 -3.11 27.21 -7.37
CA ARG A 210 -3.41 28.48 -8.05
C ARG A 210 -4.91 28.70 -8.18
N SER A 211 -5.66 27.69 -8.62
CA SER A 211 -7.12 27.80 -8.74
C SER A 211 -7.79 27.99 -7.36
N ALA A 212 -7.28 27.36 -6.31
CA ALA A 212 -7.74 27.56 -4.95
C ALA A 212 -7.47 28.99 -4.44
N MET A 213 -6.32 29.58 -4.78
CA MET A 213 -5.99 30.98 -4.44
C MET A 213 -6.94 31.97 -5.12
N VAL A 214 -7.27 31.77 -6.38
CA VAL A 214 -8.26 32.60 -7.09
C VAL A 214 -9.63 32.48 -6.45
N ALA A 215 -10.02 31.26 -6.06
CA ALA A 215 -11.32 30.98 -5.48
C ALA A 215 -11.47 31.38 -4.00
N ARG A 216 -10.42 31.88 -3.35
CA ARG A 216 -10.45 32.22 -1.91
C ARG A 216 -11.51 33.27 -1.55
N GLY A 217 -11.83 34.19 -2.48
CA GLY A 217 -12.86 35.24 -2.27
C GLY A 217 -14.29 34.69 -2.13
N SER A 218 -14.52 33.44 -2.51
CA SER A 218 -15.83 32.78 -2.36
C SER A 218 -16.02 32.05 -1.03
N LEU A 219 -15.02 32.08 -0.15
CA LEU A 219 -15.14 31.58 1.21
C LEU A 219 -16.09 32.49 2.00
N LYS A 220 -17.17 31.91 2.50
CA LYS A 220 -18.01 32.63 3.46
C LYS A 220 -17.21 32.72 4.78
N THR A 221 -16.77 33.91 5.15
CA THR A 221 -16.34 34.20 6.51
C THR A 221 -17.57 34.08 7.41
N ARG A 222 -17.50 33.15 8.34
CA ARG A 222 -18.58 32.87 9.31
C ARG A 222 -18.34 33.70 10.55
#